data_ebf0c33c6745109e9dfdffca35f46e0d
#
_entry.id   ebf0c33c6745109e9dfdffca35f46e0d
#
_cell.length_a   1.000
_cell.length_b   1.000
_cell.length_c   1.000
_cell.angle_alpha   90.00
_cell.angle_beta   90.00
_cell.angle_gamma   90.00
#
_symmetry.space_group_name_H-M   'P 1'
#
loop_
_entity.id
_entity.type
_entity.pdbx_description
1 polymer ?
#
loop_
_entity_poly.entity_id
_entity_poly.type
_entity_poly.pdbx_seq_one_letter_code
_entity_poly.pdbx_strand_id
1 'polypeptide(L)'
;MLEETDRQVDNARTRVTRHRLAPGAHTGMHRHEDDYVVVPVTDGRMRILEAGKELFADLESGVAYFRPAGVEHDVFNGGDRELVFVEVELLR
;
A
#
# COMPACT_ATOMS: atom_id res chain seq x y z
N MET A 1 -2.38 -15.14 -4.03
CA MET A 1 -1.07 -15.06 -3.34
C MET A 1 -1.00 -13.76 -2.58
N LEU A 2 -0.60 -13.80 -1.33
CA LEU A 2 -0.48 -12.60 -0.50
C LEU A 2 0.89 -11.94 -0.70
N GLU A 3 0.95 -10.67 -0.32
CA GLU A 3 2.17 -9.88 -0.30
C GLU A 3 3.17 -10.37 0.75
N GLU A 4 4.39 -9.89 0.65
CA GLU A 4 5.38 -9.95 1.72
C GLU A 4 5.50 -8.58 2.36
N THR A 5 5.60 -8.54 3.68
CA THR A 5 5.73 -7.30 4.44
C THR A 5 6.95 -7.30 5.33
N ASP A 6 7.49 -6.11 5.58
CA ASP A 6 8.61 -5.89 6.47
C ASP A 6 8.31 -4.66 7.33
N ARG A 7 8.07 -4.87 8.63
CA ARG A 7 7.81 -3.81 9.59
C ARG A 7 9.13 -3.19 10.01
N GLN A 8 9.39 -1.95 9.57
CA GLN A 8 10.67 -1.29 9.75
C GLN A 8 10.72 -0.34 10.95
N VAL A 9 9.61 0.31 11.25
CA VAL A 9 9.47 1.21 12.40
C VAL A 9 8.13 0.93 13.07
N ASP A 10 8.14 0.84 14.39
CA ASP A 10 6.91 0.67 15.15
C ASP A 10 7.09 1.30 16.54
N ASN A 11 6.51 2.49 16.70
CA ASN A 11 6.57 3.22 17.97
C ASN A 11 5.22 3.91 18.23
N ALA A 12 5.15 4.75 19.25
CA ALA A 12 3.89 5.37 19.65
C ALA A 12 3.33 6.35 18.63
N ARG A 13 4.13 6.82 17.67
CA ARG A 13 3.74 7.87 16.72
C ARG A 13 3.68 7.41 15.28
N THR A 14 4.48 6.41 14.92
CA THR A 14 4.61 5.98 13.54
C THR A 14 4.73 4.47 13.43
N ARG A 15 4.20 3.96 12.35
CA ARG A 15 4.40 2.57 11.94
C ARG A 15 4.76 2.58 10.48
N VAL A 16 5.95 2.06 10.15
CA VAL A 16 6.46 2.04 8.78
C VAL A 16 6.58 0.59 8.34
N THR A 17 5.90 0.26 7.24
CA THR A 17 5.88 -1.09 6.69
C THR A 17 6.22 -1.04 5.21
N ARG A 18 7.20 -1.82 4.79
CA ARG A 18 7.46 -2.03 3.38
C ARG A 18 6.61 -3.20 2.89
N HIS A 19 5.93 -2.98 1.78
CA HIS A 19 5.10 -3.97 1.10
C HIS A 19 5.78 -4.38 -0.20
N ARG A 20 5.81 -5.67 -0.46
CA ARG A 20 6.36 -6.23 -1.68
C ARG A 20 5.36 -7.19 -2.28
N LEU A 21 4.93 -6.91 -3.51
CA LEU A 21 3.92 -7.68 -4.22
C LEU A 21 4.47 -8.19 -5.55
N ALA A 22 4.55 -9.51 -5.68
CA ALA A 22 4.80 -10.13 -6.98
C ALA A 22 3.61 -9.84 -7.91
N PRO A 23 3.77 -9.95 -9.24
CA PRO A 23 2.63 -9.78 -10.15
C PRO A 23 1.45 -10.65 -9.74
N GLY A 24 0.26 -10.03 -9.62
CA GLY A 24 -0.97 -10.70 -9.18
C GLY A 24 -1.10 -10.91 -7.68
N ALA A 25 -0.07 -10.67 -6.90
CA ALA A 25 -0.17 -10.73 -5.44
C ALA A 25 -0.98 -9.55 -4.89
N HIS A 26 -1.53 -9.71 -3.70
CA HIS A 26 -2.37 -8.69 -3.09
C HIS A 26 -2.17 -8.62 -1.58
N THR A 27 -2.61 -7.50 -1.00
CA THR A 27 -2.50 -7.27 0.45
C THR A 27 -3.53 -8.06 1.24
N GLY A 28 -4.65 -8.42 0.64
CA GLY A 28 -5.85 -8.84 1.32
C GLY A 28 -6.72 -7.63 1.71
N MET A 29 -8.02 -7.87 1.88
CA MET A 29 -8.94 -6.80 2.29
C MET A 29 -8.57 -6.34 3.69
N HIS A 30 -8.33 -5.03 3.85
CA HIS A 30 -7.96 -4.45 5.12
C HIS A 30 -8.49 -3.02 5.24
N ARG A 31 -8.60 -2.55 6.48
CA ARG A 31 -9.03 -1.20 6.80
C ARG A 31 -7.88 -0.46 7.47
N HIS A 32 -7.62 0.76 7.00
CA HIS A 32 -6.64 1.65 7.62
C HIS A 32 -7.28 2.43 8.75
N GLU A 33 -6.83 2.20 9.98
CA GLU A 33 -7.34 2.88 11.17
C GLU A 33 -6.74 4.28 11.35
N ASP A 34 -5.64 4.57 10.69
CA ASP A 34 -4.89 5.82 10.81
C ASP A 34 -4.65 6.44 9.44
N ASP A 35 -4.40 7.75 9.42
CA ASP A 35 -3.91 8.42 8.22
C ASP A 35 -2.55 7.84 7.86
N TYR A 36 -2.22 7.79 6.58
CA TYR A 36 -0.95 7.24 6.15
C TYR A 36 -0.43 7.87 4.87
N VAL A 37 0.88 7.79 4.71
CA VAL A 37 1.59 8.23 3.51
C VAL A 37 2.13 7.00 2.80
N VAL A 38 1.93 6.92 1.50
CA VAL A 38 2.49 5.86 0.66
C VAL A 38 3.69 6.41 -0.09
N VAL A 39 4.83 5.73 0.03
CA VAL A 39 6.06 6.09 -0.68
C VAL A 39 6.41 4.94 -1.63
N PRO A 40 6.14 5.08 -2.93
CA PRO A 40 6.54 4.07 -3.90
C PRO A 40 8.06 3.94 -3.98
N VAL A 41 8.54 2.69 -3.96
CA VAL A 41 9.94 2.37 -4.20
C VAL A 41 10.16 2.06 -5.67
N THR A 42 9.20 1.36 -6.30
CA THR A 42 9.21 1.06 -7.73
C THR A 42 8.10 1.82 -8.44
N ASP A 43 8.28 2.04 -9.74
CA ASP A 43 7.15 2.37 -10.60
C ASP A 43 6.25 1.14 -10.73
N GLY A 44 4.98 1.35 -11.00
CA GLY A 44 4.06 0.25 -11.22
C GLY A 44 2.61 0.68 -11.15
N ARG A 45 1.72 -0.30 -11.27
CA ARG A 45 0.28 -0.08 -11.23
C ARG A 45 -0.35 -0.93 -10.14
N MET A 46 -1.12 -0.27 -9.29
CA MET A 46 -2.00 -0.94 -8.34
C MET A 46 -3.38 -1.15 -8.97
N ARG A 47 -3.96 -2.32 -8.74
CA ARG A 47 -5.38 -2.56 -8.94
C ARG A 47 -6.02 -2.63 -7.56
N ILE A 48 -6.99 -1.78 -7.33
CA ILE A 48 -7.55 -1.57 -5.99
C ILE A 48 -9.04 -1.92 -6.02
N LEU A 49 -9.45 -2.78 -5.09
CA LEU A 49 -10.87 -3.07 -4.86
C LEU A 49 -11.29 -2.29 -3.62
N GLU A 50 -12.14 -1.28 -3.82
CA GLU A 50 -12.59 -0.38 -2.76
C GLU A 50 -14.07 -0.06 -2.94
N ALA A 51 -14.86 -0.27 -1.88
CA ALA A 51 -16.29 0.02 -1.88
C ALA A 51 -17.04 -0.63 -3.07
N GLY A 52 -16.69 -1.87 -3.41
CA GLY A 52 -17.31 -2.60 -4.51
C GLY A 52 -16.89 -2.14 -5.91
N LYS A 53 -15.89 -1.26 -5.99
CA LYS A 53 -15.38 -0.71 -7.25
C LYS A 53 -13.95 -1.17 -7.48
N GLU A 54 -13.59 -1.28 -8.76
CA GLU A 54 -12.22 -1.52 -9.19
C GLU A 54 -11.61 -0.20 -9.63
N LEU A 55 -10.49 0.17 -9.00
CA LEU A 55 -9.75 1.39 -9.29
C LEU A 55 -8.32 1.02 -9.68
N PHE A 56 -7.67 1.90 -10.44
CA PHE A 56 -6.26 1.74 -10.79
C PHE A 56 -5.50 2.99 -10.36
N ALA A 57 -4.29 2.79 -9.86
CA ALA A 57 -3.39 3.89 -9.50
C ALA A 57 -1.99 3.57 -10.01
N ASP A 58 -1.42 4.50 -10.76
CA ASP A 58 -0.04 4.36 -11.21
C ASP A 58 0.88 4.95 -10.16
N LEU A 59 1.87 4.17 -9.75
CA LEU A 59 2.89 4.59 -8.80
C LEU A 59 4.13 5.04 -9.54
N GLU A 60 4.71 6.13 -9.04
CA GLU A 60 5.97 6.65 -9.54
C GLU A 60 6.99 6.60 -8.40
N SER A 61 8.12 5.94 -8.63
CA SER A 61 9.19 5.79 -7.64
C SER A 61 9.57 7.15 -7.03
N GLY A 62 9.54 7.22 -5.70
CA GLY A 62 9.92 8.43 -4.96
C GLY A 62 8.84 9.50 -4.86
N VAL A 63 7.68 9.32 -5.47
CA VAL A 63 6.57 10.30 -5.41
C VAL A 63 5.54 9.81 -4.40
N ALA A 64 5.57 10.38 -3.20
CA ALA A 64 4.69 10.02 -2.10
C ALA A 64 3.29 10.62 -2.25
N TYR A 65 2.29 9.97 -1.65
CA TYR A 65 0.95 10.53 -1.56
C TYR A 65 0.29 10.16 -0.22
N PHE A 66 -0.70 10.95 0.16
CA PHE A 66 -1.41 10.83 1.43
C PHE A 66 -2.76 10.13 1.24
N ARG A 67 -3.11 9.26 2.19
CA ARG A 67 -4.46 8.69 2.28
C ARG A 67 -5.00 8.87 3.70
N PRO A 68 -6.29 9.19 3.85
CA PRO A 68 -6.89 9.36 5.17
C PRO A 68 -7.26 8.02 5.82
N ALA A 69 -7.43 8.04 7.13
CA ALA A 69 -7.98 6.94 7.89
C ALA A 69 -9.38 6.57 7.37
N GLY A 70 -9.75 5.30 7.53
CA GLY A 70 -11.07 4.79 7.15
C GLY A 70 -11.11 4.12 5.80
N VAL A 71 -10.04 4.19 5.03
CA VAL A 71 -9.96 3.48 3.75
C VAL A 71 -9.99 1.96 4.00
N GLU A 72 -10.92 1.27 3.34
CA GLU A 72 -10.99 -0.19 3.36
C GLU A 72 -10.87 -0.69 1.93
N HIS A 73 -9.83 -1.48 1.66
CA HIS A 73 -9.52 -1.92 0.32
C HIS A 73 -8.68 -3.19 0.29
N ASP A 74 -8.62 -3.80 -0.90
CA ASP A 74 -7.67 -4.85 -1.23
C ASP A 74 -6.82 -4.34 -2.39
N VAL A 75 -5.51 -4.34 -2.22
CA VAL A 75 -4.57 -3.80 -3.21
C VAL A 75 -3.83 -4.93 -3.90
N PHE A 76 -3.92 -4.97 -5.22
CA PHE A 76 -3.24 -5.93 -6.07
C PHE A 76 -2.13 -5.27 -6.86
N ASN A 77 -1.06 -6.02 -7.12
CA ASN A 77 -0.11 -5.62 -8.15
C ASN A 77 -0.77 -5.86 -9.51
N GLY A 78 -1.15 -4.79 -10.18
CA GLY A 78 -1.81 -4.82 -11.49
C GLY A 78 -0.84 -4.78 -12.68
N GLY A 79 0.46 -4.86 -12.42
CA GLY A 79 1.50 -4.84 -13.45
C GLY A 79 2.15 -6.20 -13.64
N ASP A 80 3.25 -6.20 -14.39
CA ASP A 80 4.00 -7.40 -14.75
C ASP A 80 5.36 -7.53 -14.07
N ARG A 81 5.67 -6.62 -13.16
CA ARG A 81 6.91 -6.61 -12.36
C ARG A 81 6.58 -6.50 -10.89
N GLU A 82 7.55 -6.83 -10.04
CA GLU A 82 7.42 -6.67 -8.61
C GLU A 82 7.09 -5.21 -8.26
N LEU A 83 6.12 -5.03 -7.37
CA LEU A 83 5.70 -3.74 -6.86
C LEU A 83 6.16 -3.60 -5.42
N VAL A 84 6.91 -2.54 -5.11
CA VAL A 84 7.39 -2.27 -3.77
C VAL A 84 7.02 -0.85 -3.38
N PHE A 85 6.42 -0.71 -2.21
CA PHE A 85 6.11 0.59 -1.63
C PHE A 85 6.18 0.54 -0.11
N VAL A 86 6.35 1.70 0.49
CA VAL A 86 6.41 1.85 1.94
C VAL A 86 5.19 2.64 2.40
N GLU A 87 4.50 2.12 3.40
CA GLU A 87 3.42 2.85 4.07
C GLU A 87 3.91 3.39 5.40
N VAL A 88 3.70 4.69 5.61
CA VAL A 88 4.02 5.38 6.86
C VAL A 88 2.69 5.73 7.51
N GLU A 89 2.32 4.98 8.54
CA GLU A 89 1.09 5.22 9.30
C GLU A 89 1.37 6.25 10.39
N LEU A 90 0.50 7.25 10.47
CA LEU A 90 0.62 8.35 11.43
C LEU A 90 -0.28 8.06 12.61
N LEU A 91 0.26 7.43 13.64
CA LEU A 91 -0.48 7.01 14.82
C LEU A 91 -0.80 8.20 15.72
N ARG A 92 -1.92 8.09 16.45
CA ARG A 92 -2.38 9.18 17.33
C ARG A 92 -2.24 8.81 18.80
#